data_3bf35a5d8753adb953804381419bea48
#
_entry.id   3bf35a5d8753adb953804381419bea48
#
_cell.length_a   1.000
_cell.length_b   1.000
_cell.length_c   1.000
_cell.angle_alpha   90.00
_cell.angle_beta   90.00
_cell.angle_gamma   90.00
#
_symmetry.space_group_name_H-M   'P 1'
#
loop_
_entity.id
_entity.type
_entity.pdbx_description
1 polymer ?
#
loop_
_entity_poly.entity_id
_entity_poly.type
_entity_poly.pdbx_seq_one_letter_code
_entity_poly.pdbx_strand_id
1 'polypeptide(L)'
;MHLDLATTSMLAGMALNETPDLSTLPPDEARLVFSEINRSMPPGPQNVASNDLEIPVDGASIRARVLTPAASAKRLMIYFHGGGWVIGNIDDYDAVGRHLAETCQSVVVMVDYRKAPEHPFPTPVNDCYSALEWIDKNRSIVGGDALPLVVAGDSAGGNLATVIAIRARDE
;
A
#
# COMPACT_ATOMS: atom_id res chain seq x y z
N MET A 1 21.06 -3.10 20.98
CA MET A 1 19.66 -2.71 20.81
C MET A 1 18.83 -3.88 21.30
N HIS A 2 17.91 -3.68 22.25
CA HIS A 2 17.03 -4.75 22.70
C HIS A 2 15.75 -4.69 21.87
N LEU A 3 15.41 -5.80 21.20
CA LEU A 3 14.13 -5.98 20.54
C LEU A 3 13.07 -6.30 21.61
N ASP A 4 11.84 -5.86 21.40
CA ASP A 4 10.72 -6.27 22.23
C ASP A 4 10.40 -7.77 22.04
N LEU A 5 9.63 -8.34 22.97
CA LEU A 5 9.35 -9.77 22.98
C LEU A 5 8.59 -10.24 21.72
N ALA A 6 7.65 -9.43 21.21
CA ALA A 6 6.85 -9.78 20.04
C ALA A 6 7.74 -9.86 18.79
N THR A 7 8.58 -8.84 18.57
CA THR A 7 9.55 -8.81 17.47
C THR A 7 10.54 -9.97 17.56
N THR A 8 11.06 -10.27 18.77
CA THR A 8 11.98 -11.39 18.99
C THR A 8 11.32 -12.72 18.66
N SER A 9 10.07 -12.92 19.09
CA SER A 9 9.32 -14.15 18.81
C SER A 9 9.01 -14.31 17.33
N MET A 10 8.64 -13.23 16.65
CA MET A 10 8.40 -13.23 15.21
C MET A 10 9.67 -13.62 14.42
N LEU A 11 10.81 -13.00 14.73
CA LEU A 11 12.08 -13.32 14.07
C LEU A 11 12.53 -14.75 14.33
N ALA A 12 12.34 -15.26 15.57
CA ALA A 12 12.62 -16.65 15.88
C ALA A 12 11.71 -17.61 15.08
N GLY A 13 10.42 -17.29 14.94
CA GLY A 13 9.49 -18.05 14.11
C GLY A 13 9.88 -18.08 12.64
N MET A 14 10.28 -16.95 12.08
CA MET A 14 10.77 -16.88 10.70
C MET A 14 12.03 -17.73 10.46
N ALA A 15 12.97 -17.72 11.44
CA ALA A 15 14.18 -18.51 11.36
C ALA A 15 13.92 -20.02 11.44
N LEU A 16 12.87 -20.44 12.18
CA LEU A 16 12.49 -21.86 12.30
C LEU A 16 11.73 -22.39 11.09
N ASN A 17 11.03 -21.53 10.36
CA ASN A 17 10.17 -21.91 9.22
C ASN A 17 10.93 -21.97 7.87
N GLU A 18 12.26 -21.82 7.89
CA GLU A 18 13.08 -21.83 6.65
C GLU A 18 12.49 -20.99 5.52
N THR A 19 11.97 -19.79 5.88
CA THR A 19 11.37 -18.88 4.88
C THR A 19 12.41 -18.58 3.79
N PRO A 20 12.11 -18.82 2.51
CA PRO A 20 13.06 -18.57 1.44
C PRO A 20 13.52 -17.11 1.42
N ASP A 21 14.78 -16.89 1.07
CA ASP A 21 15.26 -15.53 0.79
C ASP A 21 14.61 -15.03 -0.50
N LEU A 22 13.63 -14.15 -0.37
CA LEU A 22 12.86 -13.62 -1.49
C LEU A 22 13.73 -12.98 -2.57
N SER A 23 14.93 -12.50 -2.22
CA SER A 23 15.85 -11.88 -3.18
C SER A 23 16.50 -12.88 -4.14
N THR A 24 16.44 -14.17 -3.82
CA THR A 24 17.00 -15.25 -4.64
C THR A 24 15.98 -15.91 -5.55
N LEU A 25 14.70 -15.61 -5.36
CA LEU A 25 13.60 -16.20 -6.13
C LEU A 25 13.30 -15.40 -7.41
N PRO A 26 12.79 -16.05 -8.47
CA PRO A 26 12.15 -15.36 -9.58
C PRO A 26 11.01 -14.47 -9.08
N PRO A 27 10.72 -13.32 -9.73
CA PRO A 27 9.73 -12.34 -9.24
C PRO A 27 8.33 -12.91 -8.97
N ASP A 28 7.83 -13.78 -9.81
CA ASP A 28 6.54 -14.45 -9.67
C ASP A 28 6.50 -15.40 -8.47
N GLU A 29 7.55 -16.18 -8.23
CA GLU A 29 7.67 -17.02 -7.05
C GLU A 29 7.81 -16.17 -5.77
N ALA A 30 8.64 -15.12 -5.79
CA ALA A 30 8.78 -14.20 -4.67
C ALA A 30 7.45 -13.54 -4.29
N ARG A 31 6.61 -13.17 -5.27
CA ARG A 31 5.27 -12.63 -5.05
C ARG A 31 4.36 -13.65 -4.36
N LEU A 32 4.38 -14.89 -4.79
CA LEU A 32 3.56 -15.95 -4.18
C LEU A 32 3.95 -16.20 -2.73
N VAL A 33 5.25 -16.35 -2.46
CA VAL A 33 5.76 -16.55 -1.09
C VAL A 33 5.43 -15.35 -0.21
N PHE A 34 5.63 -14.13 -0.70
CA PHE A 34 5.29 -12.91 0.04
C PHE A 34 3.79 -12.83 0.38
N SER A 35 2.93 -13.14 -0.60
CA SER A 35 1.47 -13.15 -0.38
C SER A 35 1.06 -14.24 0.60
N GLU A 36 1.70 -15.40 0.61
CA GLU A 36 1.42 -16.48 1.55
C GLU A 36 1.79 -16.08 2.99
N ILE A 37 2.96 -15.46 3.18
CA ILE A 37 3.38 -14.91 4.47
C ILE A 37 2.35 -13.90 4.98
N ASN A 38 1.91 -12.96 4.14
CA ASN A 38 0.96 -11.94 4.57
C ASN A 38 -0.43 -12.50 4.87
N ARG A 39 -0.90 -13.52 4.14
CA ARG A 39 -2.16 -14.21 4.46
C ARG A 39 -2.13 -14.94 5.81
N SER A 40 -0.96 -15.33 6.28
CA SER A 40 -0.80 -15.96 7.59
C SER A 40 -0.83 -14.95 8.75
N MET A 41 -0.69 -13.65 8.47
CA MET A 41 -0.76 -12.60 9.48
C MET A 41 -2.20 -12.36 9.95
N PRO A 42 -2.38 -11.88 11.20
CA PRO A 42 -3.72 -11.52 11.68
C PRO A 42 -4.39 -10.50 10.76
N PRO A 43 -5.69 -10.66 10.46
CA PRO A 43 -6.41 -9.68 9.68
C PRO A 43 -6.50 -8.34 10.43
N GLY A 44 -6.55 -7.24 9.69
CA GLY A 44 -6.76 -5.92 10.26
C GLY A 44 -8.18 -5.73 10.85
N PRO A 45 -8.46 -4.55 11.41
CA PRO A 45 -9.77 -4.23 11.98
C PRO A 45 -10.94 -4.49 11.02
N GLN A 46 -11.94 -5.26 11.49
CA GLN A 46 -13.07 -5.68 10.65
C GLN A 46 -14.20 -4.65 10.57
N ASN A 47 -14.16 -3.62 11.41
CA ASN A 47 -15.08 -2.49 11.41
C ASN A 47 -14.70 -1.38 10.39
N VAL A 48 -13.66 -1.58 9.60
CA VAL A 48 -13.28 -0.71 8.48
C VAL A 48 -13.98 -1.22 7.21
N ALA A 49 -14.78 -0.35 6.58
CA ALA A 49 -15.42 -0.67 5.30
C ALA A 49 -14.38 -0.69 4.18
N SER A 50 -14.57 -1.58 3.19
CA SER A 50 -13.65 -1.75 2.06
C SER A 50 -14.42 -1.74 0.75
N ASN A 51 -13.91 -1.00 -0.24
CA ASN A 51 -14.44 -0.96 -1.59
C ASN A 51 -13.28 -0.85 -2.59
N ASP A 52 -13.27 -1.71 -3.59
CA ASP A 52 -12.27 -1.67 -4.65
C ASP A 52 -12.79 -0.85 -5.84
N LEU A 53 -11.89 -0.13 -6.49
CA LEU A 53 -12.17 0.65 -7.70
C LEU A 53 -10.97 0.59 -8.67
N GLU A 54 -11.20 1.03 -9.89
CA GLU A 54 -10.18 1.15 -10.93
C GLU A 54 -9.82 2.62 -11.16
N ILE A 55 -8.51 2.89 -11.19
CA ILE A 55 -7.98 4.22 -11.51
C ILE A 55 -7.34 4.17 -12.90
N PRO A 56 -7.76 5.02 -13.85
CA PRO A 56 -7.12 5.09 -15.14
C PRO A 56 -5.70 5.67 -15.03
N VAL A 57 -4.75 5.01 -15.68
CA VAL A 57 -3.36 5.44 -15.80
C VAL A 57 -2.93 5.38 -17.26
N ASP A 58 -1.73 5.82 -17.60
CA ASP A 58 -1.24 5.77 -18.96
C ASP A 58 -1.20 4.34 -19.52
N GLY A 59 -2.00 4.09 -20.56
CA GLY A 59 -2.11 2.82 -21.26
C GLY A 59 -2.78 1.68 -20.51
N ALA A 60 -3.37 1.92 -19.31
CA ALA A 60 -4.01 0.87 -18.49
C ALA A 60 -5.01 1.44 -17.47
N SER A 61 -5.57 0.56 -16.63
CA SER A 61 -6.11 0.92 -15.32
C SER A 61 -5.42 0.11 -14.23
N ILE A 62 -5.39 0.64 -13.02
CA ILE A 62 -4.83 -0.03 -11.84
C ILE A 62 -5.88 -0.10 -10.75
N ARG A 63 -5.84 -1.20 -9.97
CA ARG A 63 -6.74 -1.36 -8.81
C ARG A 63 -6.36 -0.38 -7.71
N ALA A 64 -7.38 0.12 -7.02
CA ALA A 64 -7.20 0.80 -5.74
C ALA A 64 -8.26 0.31 -4.75
N ARG A 65 -7.91 0.26 -3.48
CA ARG A 65 -8.82 -0.10 -2.39
C ARG A 65 -9.05 1.07 -1.49
N VAL A 66 -10.30 1.47 -1.34
CA VAL A 66 -10.74 2.50 -0.40
C VAL A 66 -11.15 1.84 0.91
N LEU A 67 -10.46 2.20 1.98
CA LEU A 67 -10.72 1.74 3.34
C LEU A 67 -11.26 2.90 4.16
N THR A 68 -12.51 2.76 4.63
CA THR A 68 -13.21 3.82 5.35
C THR A 68 -13.37 3.41 6.81
N PRO A 69 -12.85 4.20 7.78
CA PRO A 69 -12.99 3.90 9.20
C PRO A 69 -14.44 4.05 9.65
N ALA A 70 -14.84 3.31 10.69
CA ALA A 70 -16.16 3.46 11.30
C ALA A 70 -16.35 4.83 11.97
N ALA A 71 -15.28 5.41 12.51
CA ALA A 71 -15.29 6.77 13.04
C ALA A 71 -15.17 7.81 11.93
N SER A 72 -15.59 9.05 12.20
CA SER A 72 -15.45 10.14 11.24
C SER A 72 -13.98 10.34 10.86
N ALA A 73 -13.71 10.30 9.57
CA ALA A 73 -12.37 10.49 9.04
C ALA A 73 -11.93 11.96 9.17
N LYS A 74 -10.64 12.18 9.44
CA LYS A 74 -10.02 13.50 9.58
C LYS A 74 -9.10 13.86 8.41
N ARG A 75 -8.77 12.87 7.56
CA ARG A 75 -7.92 13.04 6.38
C ARG A 75 -8.19 11.97 5.33
N LEU A 76 -7.80 12.27 4.11
CA LEU A 76 -7.70 11.33 3.00
C LEU A 76 -6.23 10.95 2.84
N MET A 77 -5.90 9.66 2.95
CA MET A 77 -4.54 9.15 2.83
C MET A 77 -4.44 8.28 1.58
N ILE A 78 -3.51 8.60 0.69
CA ILE A 78 -3.10 7.70 -0.38
C ILE A 78 -1.90 6.90 0.13
N TYR A 79 -2.00 5.57 0.06
CA TYR A 79 -0.97 4.68 0.56
C TYR A 79 -0.36 3.86 -0.57
N PHE A 80 0.96 3.90 -0.67
CA PHE A 80 1.76 3.10 -1.58
C PHE A 80 2.49 2.02 -0.80
N HIS A 81 2.23 0.75 -1.16
CA HIS A 81 2.82 -0.39 -0.46
C HIS A 81 4.32 -0.56 -0.77
N GLY A 82 5.05 -1.23 0.14
CA GLY A 82 6.43 -1.64 -0.07
C GLY A 82 6.56 -2.86 -0.99
N GLY A 83 7.75 -3.45 -1.02
CA GLY A 83 8.04 -4.65 -1.81
C GLY A 83 9.05 -4.44 -2.94
N GLY A 84 9.95 -3.44 -2.82
CA GLY A 84 11.05 -3.22 -3.75
C GLY A 84 10.61 -2.94 -5.19
N TRP A 85 9.39 -2.42 -5.39
CA TRP A 85 8.75 -2.22 -6.70
C TRP A 85 8.53 -3.50 -7.50
N VAL A 86 8.70 -4.68 -6.90
CA VAL A 86 8.62 -6.00 -7.55
C VAL A 86 7.53 -6.88 -6.94
N ILE A 87 7.45 -6.92 -5.61
CA ILE A 87 6.49 -7.75 -4.86
C ILE A 87 5.46 -6.90 -4.12
N GLY A 88 4.47 -7.54 -3.52
CA GLY A 88 3.37 -6.90 -2.80
C GLY A 88 2.24 -6.42 -3.72
N ASN A 89 1.07 -6.29 -3.14
CA ASN A 89 -0.16 -5.77 -3.75
C ASN A 89 -1.11 -5.29 -2.65
N ILE A 90 -2.24 -4.69 -3.01
CA ILE A 90 -3.20 -4.16 -2.03
C ILE A 90 -3.87 -5.24 -1.18
N ASP A 91 -3.91 -6.51 -1.64
CA ASP A 91 -4.46 -7.60 -0.84
C ASP A 91 -3.47 -8.05 0.24
N ASP A 92 -2.18 -8.04 -0.05
CA ASP A 92 -1.11 -8.36 0.92
C ASP A 92 -1.03 -7.30 2.04
N TYR A 93 -1.39 -6.07 1.73
CA TYR A 93 -1.33 -4.93 2.64
C TYR A 93 -2.70 -4.53 3.24
N ASP A 94 -3.77 -5.31 3.03
CA ASP A 94 -5.12 -4.98 3.51
C ASP A 94 -5.15 -4.75 5.03
N ALA A 95 -4.49 -5.61 5.80
CA ALA A 95 -4.40 -5.46 7.26
C ALA A 95 -3.72 -4.14 7.68
N VAL A 96 -2.64 -3.77 7.01
CA VAL A 96 -1.93 -2.51 7.25
C VAL A 96 -2.82 -1.31 6.94
N GLY A 97 -3.47 -1.34 5.77
CA GLY A 97 -4.42 -0.28 5.37
C GLY A 97 -5.56 -0.11 6.35
N ARG A 98 -6.15 -1.20 6.84
CA ARG A 98 -7.22 -1.18 7.86
C ARG A 98 -6.75 -0.59 9.18
N HIS A 99 -5.56 -0.96 9.65
CA HIS A 99 -4.97 -0.36 10.85
C HIS A 99 -4.71 1.13 10.68
N LEU A 100 -4.20 1.56 9.53
CA LEU A 100 -4.02 2.98 9.22
C LEU A 100 -5.36 3.72 9.19
N ALA A 101 -6.39 3.15 8.57
CA ALA A 101 -7.71 3.76 8.52
C ALA A 101 -8.28 3.98 9.92
N GLU A 102 -8.22 2.97 10.78
CA GLU A 102 -8.76 3.04 12.14
C GLU A 102 -7.92 3.97 13.05
N THR A 103 -6.61 3.72 13.15
CA THR A 103 -5.75 4.42 14.11
C THR A 103 -5.49 5.88 13.74
N CYS A 104 -5.34 6.16 12.45
CA CYS A 104 -5.16 7.53 11.96
C CYS A 104 -6.48 8.26 11.69
N GLN A 105 -7.63 7.61 11.86
CA GLN A 105 -8.95 8.14 11.49
C GLN A 105 -8.92 8.72 10.07
N SER A 106 -8.52 7.89 9.12
CA SER A 106 -8.31 8.30 7.73
C SER A 106 -9.14 7.45 6.78
N VAL A 107 -9.71 8.08 5.74
CA VAL A 107 -10.00 7.31 4.54
C VAL A 107 -8.66 6.96 3.90
N VAL A 108 -8.37 5.67 3.70
CA VAL A 108 -7.11 5.21 3.10
C VAL A 108 -7.40 4.67 1.72
N VAL A 109 -6.75 5.23 0.70
CA VAL A 109 -6.78 4.71 -0.66
C VAL A 109 -5.45 4.01 -0.94
N MET A 110 -5.48 2.69 -0.94
CA MET A 110 -4.33 1.85 -1.27
C MET A 110 -4.23 1.68 -2.78
N VAL A 111 -3.06 1.94 -3.36
CA VAL A 111 -2.85 1.93 -4.81
C VAL A 111 -2.02 0.71 -5.22
N ASP A 112 -2.58 -0.12 -6.10
CA ASP A 112 -1.89 -1.29 -6.67
C ASP A 112 -1.13 -0.90 -7.95
N TYR A 113 -0.07 -0.12 -7.79
CA TYR A 113 0.75 0.36 -8.90
C TYR A 113 1.43 -0.80 -9.64
N ARG A 114 1.64 -0.66 -10.95
CA ARG A 114 2.32 -1.67 -11.78
C ARG A 114 3.79 -1.81 -11.37
N LYS A 115 4.28 -3.03 -11.36
CA LYS A 115 5.56 -3.42 -10.78
C LYS A 115 6.56 -3.93 -11.81
N ALA A 116 7.84 -3.80 -11.50
CA ALA A 116 8.93 -4.43 -12.23
C ALA A 116 8.90 -5.97 -11.99
N PRO A 117 9.46 -6.77 -12.90
CA PRO A 117 10.16 -6.38 -14.13
C PRO A 117 9.23 -6.06 -15.31
N GLU A 118 7.94 -6.39 -15.24
CA GLU A 118 6.98 -6.20 -16.34
C GLU A 118 6.79 -4.72 -16.67
N HIS A 119 6.83 -3.88 -15.64
CA HIS A 119 6.65 -2.43 -15.74
C HIS A 119 7.78 -1.72 -14.97
N PRO A 120 8.98 -1.61 -15.56
CA PRO A 120 10.12 -1.01 -14.88
C PRO A 120 9.95 0.51 -14.72
N PHE A 121 10.88 1.13 -14.00
CA PHE A 121 10.96 2.58 -13.89
C PHE A 121 10.89 3.25 -15.29
N PRO A 122 10.09 4.32 -15.46
CA PRO A 122 9.39 5.09 -14.42
C PRO A 122 7.92 4.70 -14.18
N THR A 123 7.44 3.56 -14.67
CA THR A 123 6.01 3.19 -14.61
C THR A 123 5.42 3.26 -13.21
N PRO A 124 6.04 2.69 -12.14
CA PRO A 124 5.47 2.78 -10.79
C PRO A 124 5.30 4.23 -10.30
N VAL A 125 6.24 5.10 -10.61
CA VAL A 125 6.19 6.53 -10.26
C VAL A 125 5.04 7.22 -11.00
N ASN A 126 4.90 6.97 -12.30
CA ASN A 126 3.85 7.56 -13.12
C ASN A 126 2.46 7.09 -12.69
N ASP A 127 2.30 5.80 -12.38
CA ASP A 127 1.05 5.24 -11.87
C ASP A 127 0.63 5.90 -10.55
N CYS A 128 1.58 6.01 -9.61
CA CYS A 128 1.32 6.63 -8.31
C CYS A 128 0.95 8.12 -8.45
N TYR A 129 1.59 8.82 -9.36
CA TYR A 129 1.27 10.23 -9.61
C TYR A 129 -0.09 10.38 -10.29
N SER A 130 -0.39 9.58 -11.30
CA SER A 130 -1.72 9.54 -11.94
C SER A 130 -2.81 9.19 -10.93
N ALA A 131 -2.54 8.27 -10.00
CA ALA A 131 -3.46 7.94 -8.92
C ALA A 131 -3.71 9.13 -7.99
N LEU A 132 -2.66 9.87 -7.59
CA LEU A 132 -2.80 11.10 -6.80
C LEU A 132 -3.70 12.11 -7.52
N GLU A 133 -3.43 12.42 -8.79
CA GLU A 133 -4.21 13.38 -9.56
C GLU A 133 -5.67 12.95 -9.72
N TRP A 134 -5.89 11.65 -10.01
CA TRP A 134 -7.23 11.13 -10.16
C TRP A 134 -8.02 11.19 -8.85
N ILE A 135 -7.41 10.77 -7.75
CA ILE A 135 -8.04 10.80 -6.41
C ILE A 135 -8.36 12.24 -6.00
N ASP A 136 -7.45 13.18 -6.25
CA ASP A 136 -7.67 14.59 -5.93
C ASP A 136 -8.84 15.20 -6.71
N LYS A 137 -8.98 14.84 -7.99
CA LYS A 137 -10.10 15.27 -8.84
C LYS A 137 -11.43 14.55 -8.53
N ASN A 138 -11.37 13.38 -7.87
CA ASN A 138 -12.53 12.51 -7.63
C ASN A 138 -12.74 12.22 -6.13
N ARG A 139 -12.46 13.19 -5.27
CA ARG A 139 -12.53 13.04 -3.80
C ARG A 139 -13.87 12.51 -3.28
N SER A 140 -14.97 12.89 -3.92
CA SER A 140 -16.32 12.42 -3.58
C SER A 140 -16.48 10.91 -3.76
N ILE A 141 -15.84 10.34 -4.78
CA ILE A 141 -15.89 8.89 -5.07
C ILE A 141 -15.23 8.08 -3.95
N VAL A 142 -14.14 8.63 -3.39
CA VAL A 142 -13.39 7.98 -2.31
C VAL A 142 -13.81 8.43 -0.91
N GLY A 143 -14.84 9.28 -0.79
CA GLY A 143 -15.33 9.75 0.52
C GLY A 143 -14.41 10.76 1.20
N GLY A 144 -13.65 11.54 0.44
CA GLY A 144 -12.63 12.46 0.94
C GLY A 144 -12.84 13.94 0.62
N ASP A 145 -14.06 14.38 0.27
CA ASP A 145 -14.35 15.71 -0.30
C ASP A 145 -13.71 16.90 0.43
N ALA A 146 -13.88 17.01 1.73
CA ALA A 146 -13.39 18.14 2.51
C ALA A 146 -12.16 17.81 3.36
N LEU A 147 -11.55 16.62 3.14
CA LEU A 147 -10.47 16.14 3.96
C LEU A 147 -9.10 16.60 3.44
N PRO A 148 -8.16 16.98 4.32
CA PRO A 148 -6.79 17.21 3.90
C PRO A 148 -6.20 15.91 3.31
N LEU A 149 -5.56 16.04 2.14
CA LEU A 149 -4.91 14.92 1.44
C LEU A 149 -3.48 14.75 1.94
N VAL A 150 -3.12 13.50 2.24
CA VAL A 150 -1.76 13.12 2.59
C VAL A 150 -1.33 11.90 1.78
N VAL A 151 -0.04 11.75 1.51
CA VAL A 151 0.54 10.55 0.92
C VAL A 151 1.40 9.83 1.95
N ALA A 152 1.38 8.51 1.94
CA ALA A 152 2.15 7.66 2.84
C ALA A 152 2.59 6.38 2.13
N GLY A 153 3.52 5.66 2.72
CA GLY A 153 3.99 4.37 2.22
C GLY A 153 5.13 3.84 3.06
N ASP A 154 5.45 2.58 2.88
CA ASP A 154 6.56 1.92 3.53
C ASP A 154 7.64 1.51 2.52
N SER A 155 8.91 1.48 2.91
CA SER A 155 10.01 1.01 2.08
C SER A 155 10.01 1.65 0.67
N ALA A 156 9.88 0.85 -0.40
CA ALA A 156 9.73 1.35 -1.78
C ALA A 156 8.51 2.28 -1.94
N GLY A 157 7.39 1.98 -1.24
CA GLY A 157 6.21 2.85 -1.21
C GLY A 157 6.47 4.17 -0.48
N GLY A 158 7.30 4.18 0.54
CA GLY A 158 7.77 5.41 1.22
C GLY A 158 8.62 6.29 0.30
N ASN A 159 9.46 5.66 -0.54
CA ASN A 159 10.19 6.38 -1.59
C ASN A 159 9.21 6.97 -2.61
N LEU A 160 8.24 6.19 -3.10
CA LEU A 160 7.19 6.67 -4.02
C LEU A 160 6.42 7.85 -3.40
N ALA A 161 5.95 7.73 -2.14
CA ALA A 161 5.24 8.81 -1.45
C ALA A 161 6.06 10.11 -1.41
N THR A 162 7.36 10.02 -1.13
CA THR A 162 8.27 11.17 -1.11
C THR A 162 8.41 11.82 -2.48
N VAL A 163 8.67 11.01 -3.51
CA VAL A 163 8.82 11.49 -4.90
C VAL A 163 7.53 12.14 -5.38
N ILE A 164 6.37 11.51 -5.13
CA ILE A 164 5.05 12.02 -5.52
C ILE A 164 4.74 13.34 -4.81
N ALA A 165 5.05 13.47 -3.51
CA ALA A 165 4.86 14.72 -2.77
C ALA A 165 5.74 15.86 -3.32
N ILE A 166 6.98 15.57 -3.68
CA ILE A 166 7.88 16.55 -4.30
C ILE A 166 7.33 16.99 -5.66
N ARG A 167 6.95 16.03 -6.49
CA ARG A 167 6.40 16.30 -7.82
C ARG A 167 5.12 17.14 -7.76
N ALA A 168 4.19 16.79 -6.87
CA ALA A 168 2.93 17.54 -6.68
C ALA A 168 3.12 18.95 -6.12
N ARG A 169 4.26 19.22 -5.46
CA ARG A 169 4.61 20.58 -5.02
C ARG A 169 5.15 21.44 -6.18
N ASP A 170 5.88 20.83 -7.11
CA ASP A 170 6.65 21.53 -8.14
C ASP A 170 5.85 21.72 -9.44
N GLU A 171 4.77 20.97 -9.65
CA GLU A 171 3.81 21.08 -10.77
C GLU A 171 2.51 21.82 -10.36
#